data_11ff89a431da673602023b5bba95bc68
#
_entry.id   11ff89a431da673602023b5bba95bc68
#
_cell.length_a   1.000
_cell.length_b   1.000
_cell.length_c   1.000
_cell.angle_alpha   90.00
_cell.angle_beta   90.00
_cell.angle_gamma   90.00
#
_symmetry.space_group_name_H-M   'P 1'
#
loop_
_entity.id
_entity.type
_entity.pdbx_description
1 polymer ?
#
loop_
_entity_poly.entity_id
_entity_poly.type
_entity_poly.pdbx_seq_one_letter_code
_entity_poly.pdbx_strand_id
1 'polypeptide(L)'
;MFSHALSTHKCDNDLDFWTAVEDEKQPGEDAGAANMGTAEFNSACYYRYAALNLDLLFDDSHLASLGQEERKQVVEAFLRSTLLAVPGARKNSMNANTLPTYVLGVVKDQGQPIQLVNAFEKSVKPTKANEGIVAVSINLMKEHHEALKKTWSIDTACEVVMPDKPLAVFCQEILEHV
;
A
#
# COMPACT_ATOMS: atom_id res chain seq x y z
N MET A 1 -9.15 8.62 1.27
CA MET A 1 -9.46 7.66 0.15
C MET A 1 -8.34 6.63 0.09
N PHE A 2 -8.70 5.34 0.09
CA PHE A 2 -7.74 4.24 -0.03
C PHE A 2 -8.22 3.27 -1.11
N SER A 3 -7.29 2.72 -1.90
CA SER A 3 -7.60 1.61 -2.79
C SER A 3 -7.20 0.27 -2.15
N HIS A 4 -7.70 -0.82 -2.69
CA HIS A 4 -7.16 -2.15 -2.38
C HIS A 4 -5.68 -2.23 -2.78
N ALA A 5 -4.89 -2.96 -2.00
CA ALA A 5 -3.55 -3.35 -2.40
C ALA A 5 -3.64 -4.40 -3.51
N LEU A 6 -2.96 -4.18 -4.61
CA LEU A 6 -2.97 -5.07 -5.78
C LEU A 6 -1.57 -5.58 -6.06
N SER A 7 -1.44 -6.85 -6.39
CA SER A 7 -0.16 -7.40 -6.82
C SER A 7 0.25 -6.84 -8.17
N THR A 8 1.52 -6.46 -8.31
CA THR A 8 2.07 -5.98 -9.58
C THR A 8 2.38 -7.12 -10.57
N HIS A 9 2.41 -8.36 -10.07
CA HIS A 9 2.75 -9.56 -10.85
C HIS A 9 1.79 -10.71 -10.55
N LYS A 10 1.83 -11.75 -11.38
CA LYS A 10 1.09 -12.98 -11.09
C LYS A 10 1.67 -13.61 -9.83
N CYS A 11 0.80 -13.91 -8.87
CA CYS A 11 1.13 -14.58 -7.62
C CYS A 11 0.24 -15.81 -7.49
N ASP A 12 0.84 -16.95 -7.21
CA ASP A 12 0.12 -18.17 -6.88
C ASP A 12 0.03 -18.26 -5.35
N ASN A 13 -1.07 -18.80 -4.84
CA ASN A 13 -1.25 -19.01 -3.41
C ASN A 13 -0.67 -20.36 -3.01
N ASP A 14 0.11 -20.37 -1.94
CA ASP A 14 0.53 -21.59 -1.25
C ASP A 14 -0.57 -21.99 -0.26
N LEU A 15 -0.98 -23.24 -0.31
CA LEU A 15 -2.00 -23.81 0.56
C LEU A 15 -1.36 -24.61 1.67
N ASP A 16 -1.64 -24.24 2.90
CA ASP A 16 -1.31 -25.02 4.10
C ASP A 16 -2.55 -25.70 4.63
N PHE A 17 -2.51 -27.03 4.70
CA PHE A 17 -3.59 -27.84 5.22
C PHE A 17 -3.30 -28.21 6.68
N TRP A 18 -4.24 -27.91 7.56
CA TRP A 18 -4.14 -28.33 8.95
C TRP A 18 -5.33 -29.20 9.34
N THR A 19 -5.05 -30.17 10.19
CA THR A 19 -6.05 -31.03 10.81
C THR A 19 -5.90 -30.93 12.32
N ALA A 20 -7.01 -30.74 13.04
CA ALA A 20 -7.03 -30.86 14.48
C ALA A 20 -7.56 -32.26 14.81
N VAL A 21 -6.75 -33.05 15.51
CA VAL A 21 -7.16 -34.36 16.09
C VAL A 21 -7.58 -34.09 17.53
N GLU A 22 -8.72 -34.63 17.91
CA GLU A 22 -9.23 -34.55 19.28
C GLU A 22 -8.59 -35.67 20.10
N ASP A 23 -7.59 -35.33 20.92
CA ASP A 23 -6.77 -36.30 21.67
C ASP A 23 -7.50 -36.93 22.89
N GLU A 24 -8.68 -36.39 23.28
CA GLU A 24 -9.42 -36.81 24.49
C GLU A 24 -10.57 -37.82 24.25
N LYS A 25 -10.65 -38.46 23.06
CA LYS A 25 -11.71 -39.43 22.77
C LYS A 25 -11.42 -40.77 23.39
N GLN A 26 -12.48 -41.37 24.01
CA GLN A 26 -12.42 -42.73 24.56
C GLN A 26 -12.45 -43.78 23.43
N PRO A 27 -11.79 -44.95 23.61
CA PRO A 27 -11.83 -46.03 22.63
C PRO A 27 -13.28 -46.48 22.38
N GLY A 28 -13.80 -46.30 21.15
CA GLY A 28 -15.15 -46.68 20.74
C GLY A 28 -16.08 -45.55 20.34
N GLU A 29 -15.66 -44.29 20.47
CA GLU A 29 -16.38 -43.16 19.89
C GLU A 29 -15.99 -42.98 18.44
N ASP A 30 -16.98 -42.78 17.57
CA ASP A 30 -16.76 -42.47 16.15
C ASP A 30 -15.78 -41.29 16.04
N ALA A 31 -14.79 -41.43 15.16
CA ALA A 31 -13.88 -40.38 14.80
C ALA A 31 -14.68 -39.24 14.16
N GLY A 32 -15.29 -38.41 15.02
CA GLY A 32 -15.98 -37.20 14.57
C GLY A 32 -15.04 -36.40 13.69
N ALA A 33 -15.59 -35.79 12.69
CA ALA A 33 -14.86 -35.07 11.66
C ALA A 33 -13.77 -34.21 12.30
N ALA A 34 -12.50 -34.60 12.08
CA ALA A 34 -11.37 -33.77 12.41
C ALA A 34 -11.61 -32.39 11.78
N ASN A 35 -11.51 -31.36 12.59
CA ASN A 35 -11.61 -30.00 12.06
C ASN A 35 -10.46 -29.82 11.08
N MET A 36 -10.76 -29.85 9.78
CA MET A 36 -9.80 -29.61 8.73
C MET A 36 -9.97 -28.18 8.24
N GLY A 37 -8.87 -27.48 8.06
CA GLY A 37 -8.88 -26.15 7.50
C GLY A 37 -7.73 -25.95 6.53
N THR A 38 -7.87 -24.95 5.68
CA THR A 38 -6.83 -24.49 4.78
C THR A 38 -6.44 -23.06 5.13
N ALA A 39 -5.15 -22.80 5.17
CA ALA A 39 -4.60 -21.46 5.23
C ALA A 39 -3.94 -21.13 3.89
N GLU A 40 -4.29 -19.99 3.31
CA GLU A 40 -3.68 -19.53 2.09
C GLU A 40 -2.62 -18.47 2.40
N PHE A 41 -1.46 -18.63 1.81
CA PHE A 41 -0.36 -17.67 1.87
C PHE A 41 0.04 -17.23 0.48
N ASN A 42 0.43 -15.97 0.34
CA ASN A 42 1.06 -15.50 -0.88
C ASN A 42 2.23 -14.57 -0.56
N SER A 43 3.15 -14.46 -1.49
CA SER A 43 4.26 -13.52 -1.44
C SER A 43 4.27 -12.72 -2.73
N ALA A 44 3.94 -11.44 -2.65
CA ALA A 44 3.83 -10.58 -3.83
C ALA A 44 4.42 -9.18 -3.59
N CYS A 45 4.79 -8.53 -4.68
CA CYS A 45 5.02 -7.10 -4.69
C CYS A 45 3.68 -6.38 -4.82
N TYR A 46 3.31 -5.60 -3.81
CA TYR A 46 2.03 -4.89 -3.76
C TYR A 46 2.17 -3.41 -4.11
N TYR A 47 1.29 -2.95 -4.97
CA TYR A 47 1.00 -1.54 -5.18
C TYR A 47 -0.12 -1.12 -4.21
N ARG A 48 0.11 -0.05 -3.45
CA ARG A 48 -0.89 0.59 -2.58
C ARG A 48 -1.07 2.04 -2.99
N TYR A 49 -2.28 2.54 -2.82
CA TYR A 49 -2.62 3.91 -3.13
C TYR A 49 -3.47 4.53 -2.02
N ALA A 50 -3.15 5.76 -1.67
CA ALA A 50 -3.95 6.58 -0.77
C ALA A 50 -3.99 8.02 -1.29
N ALA A 51 -5.10 8.70 -1.09
CA ALA A 51 -5.25 10.11 -1.40
C ALA A 51 -6.03 10.84 -0.30
N LEU A 52 -5.67 12.08 -0.05
CA LEU A 52 -6.31 12.99 0.88
C LEU A 52 -6.75 14.23 0.12
N ASN A 53 -8.01 14.61 0.27
CA ASN A 53 -8.52 15.88 -0.22
C ASN A 53 -8.46 16.88 0.92
N LEU A 54 -7.59 17.88 0.82
CA LEU A 54 -7.37 18.86 1.88
C LEU A 54 -8.52 19.85 1.99
N ASP A 55 -9.12 20.26 0.86
CA ASP A 55 -10.25 21.17 0.87
C ASP A 55 -11.44 20.54 1.61
N LEU A 56 -11.73 19.26 1.31
CA LEU A 56 -12.79 18.53 1.99
C LEU A 56 -12.46 18.26 3.46
N LEU A 57 -11.19 17.96 3.78
CA LEU A 57 -10.76 17.70 5.16
C LEU A 57 -10.94 18.92 6.05
N PHE A 58 -10.72 20.13 5.50
CA PHE A 58 -10.75 21.39 6.23
C PHE A 58 -11.95 22.25 5.91
N ASP A 59 -13.03 21.68 5.38
CA ASP A 59 -14.31 22.39 5.20
C ASP A 59 -15.09 22.52 6.53
N ASP A 60 -16.19 23.30 6.50
CA ASP A 60 -17.01 23.62 7.68
C ASP A 60 -17.65 22.39 8.33
N SER A 61 -17.87 21.32 7.57
CA SER A 61 -18.46 20.07 8.09
C SER A 61 -17.42 19.14 8.72
N HIS A 62 -16.13 19.45 8.62
CA HIS A 62 -15.03 18.63 9.13
C HIS A 62 -14.11 19.43 10.07
N LEU A 63 -12.89 19.72 9.64
CA LEU A 63 -11.83 20.25 10.50
C LEU A 63 -11.51 21.74 10.24
N ALA A 64 -12.49 22.52 9.78
CA ALA A 64 -12.30 23.95 9.48
C ALA A 64 -11.79 24.78 10.67
N SER A 65 -12.17 24.38 11.91
CA SER A 65 -11.79 25.10 13.13
C SER A 65 -10.30 24.98 13.51
N LEU A 66 -9.57 24.06 12.88
CA LEU A 66 -8.15 23.86 13.19
C LEU A 66 -7.28 24.98 12.65
N GLY A 67 -6.34 25.44 13.47
CA GLY A 67 -5.28 26.34 13.05
C GLY A 67 -4.29 25.65 12.10
N GLN A 68 -3.44 26.43 11.43
CA GLN A 68 -2.51 25.92 10.42
C GLN A 68 -1.57 24.84 10.94
N GLU A 69 -1.03 25.02 12.13
CA GLU A 69 -0.12 24.04 12.73
C GLU A 69 -0.83 22.72 13.06
N GLU A 70 -2.08 22.80 13.54
CA GLU A 70 -2.90 21.61 13.81
C GLU A 70 -3.27 20.88 12.51
N ARG A 71 -3.55 21.61 11.42
CA ARG A 71 -3.79 21.03 10.09
C ARG A 71 -2.58 20.24 9.60
N LYS A 72 -1.38 20.81 9.74
CA LYS A 72 -0.13 20.12 9.41
C LYS A 72 0.06 18.85 10.24
N GLN A 73 -0.21 18.90 11.54
CA GLN A 73 -0.13 17.73 12.41
C GLN A 73 -1.09 16.61 11.97
N VAL A 74 -2.33 16.95 11.59
CA VAL A 74 -3.30 15.98 11.09
C VAL A 74 -2.81 15.32 9.80
N VAL A 75 -2.31 16.12 8.86
CA VAL A 75 -1.78 15.59 7.59
C VAL A 75 -0.52 14.75 7.82
N GLU A 76 0.38 15.18 8.69
CA GLU A 76 1.56 14.39 9.05
C GLU A 76 1.18 13.04 9.68
N ALA A 77 0.22 13.05 10.62
CA ALA A 77 -0.28 11.83 11.24
C ALA A 77 -0.89 10.88 10.19
N PHE A 78 -1.64 11.42 9.23
CA PHE A 78 -2.18 10.63 8.11
C PHE A 78 -1.07 10.01 7.25
N LEU A 79 -0.07 10.78 6.84
CA LEU A 79 1.06 10.30 6.03
C LEU A 79 1.83 9.19 6.76
N ARG A 80 2.24 9.45 7.99
CA ARG A 80 3.00 8.48 8.80
C ARG A 80 2.19 7.20 9.03
N SER A 81 0.93 7.33 9.42
CA SER A 81 0.07 6.17 9.66
C SER A 81 -0.15 5.35 8.40
N THR A 82 -0.38 6.01 7.25
CA THR A 82 -0.56 5.34 5.97
C THR A 82 0.69 4.55 5.56
N LEU A 83 1.87 5.10 5.78
CA LEU A 83 3.13 4.45 5.39
C LEU A 83 3.55 3.33 6.34
N LEU A 84 3.32 3.52 7.65
CA LEU A 84 3.79 2.59 8.69
C LEU A 84 2.77 1.50 9.05
N ALA A 85 1.47 1.72 8.78
CA ALA A 85 0.44 0.73 9.04
C ALA A 85 0.50 -0.41 8.02
N VAL A 86 1.14 -1.49 8.41
CA VAL A 86 1.19 -2.74 7.64
C VAL A 86 0.25 -3.74 8.28
N PRO A 87 -0.63 -4.42 7.51
CA PRO A 87 -1.51 -5.43 8.04
C PRO A 87 -0.74 -6.53 8.78
N GLY A 88 -1.16 -6.81 10.02
CA GLY A 88 -0.49 -7.78 10.90
C GLY A 88 -1.20 -9.12 11.00
N ALA A 89 -2.06 -9.50 10.04
CA ALA A 89 -2.74 -10.78 10.03
C ALA A 89 -1.71 -11.93 10.06
N ARG A 90 -2.02 -12.98 10.82
CA ARG A 90 -1.12 -14.14 11.03
C ARG A 90 0.29 -13.74 11.52
N LYS A 91 0.35 -12.74 12.37
CA LYS A 91 1.59 -12.16 12.92
C LYS A 91 2.57 -13.22 13.46
N ASN A 92 2.07 -14.25 14.10
CA ASN A 92 2.91 -15.26 14.72
C ASN A 92 3.49 -16.28 13.73
N SER A 93 2.90 -16.44 12.55
CA SER A 93 3.36 -17.37 11.52
C SER A 93 4.06 -16.70 10.36
N MET A 94 3.66 -15.50 9.97
CA MET A 94 4.19 -14.83 8.79
C MET A 94 5.00 -13.56 9.09
N ASN A 95 4.66 -12.82 10.13
CA ASN A 95 5.30 -11.55 10.52
C ASN A 95 5.67 -10.65 9.33
N ALA A 96 4.71 -10.39 8.45
CA ALA A 96 4.90 -9.66 7.20
C ALA A 96 4.96 -8.13 7.41
N ASN A 97 5.66 -7.66 8.46
CA ASN A 97 5.83 -6.22 8.72
C ASN A 97 6.90 -5.63 7.81
N THR A 98 6.59 -5.50 6.53
CA THR A 98 7.49 -4.95 5.52
C THR A 98 7.11 -3.52 5.19
N LEU A 99 8.06 -2.59 5.33
CA LEU A 99 7.86 -1.20 4.95
C LEU A 99 7.90 -1.02 3.42
N PRO A 100 7.24 0.03 2.88
CA PRO A 100 7.31 0.33 1.46
C PRO A 100 8.76 0.56 1.00
N THR A 101 9.16 -0.10 -0.08
CA THR A 101 10.49 0.07 -0.69
C THR A 101 10.57 1.36 -1.51
N TYR A 102 9.44 1.78 -2.09
CA TYR A 102 9.30 2.99 -2.88
C TYR A 102 8.00 3.69 -2.53
N VAL A 103 8.04 5.00 -2.40
CA VAL A 103 6.86 5.84 -2.19
C VAL A 103 6.97 7.06 -3.09
N LEU A 104 5.93 7.34 -3.83
CA LEU A 104 5.75 8.58 -4.57
C LEU A 104 4.66 9.42 -3.88
N GLY A 105 5.04 10.55 -3.32
CA GLY A 105 4.14 11.58 -2.82
C GLY A 105 3.91 12.63 -3.89
N VAL A 106 2.65 12.95 -4.15
CA VAL A 106 2.27 13.96 -5.14
C VAL A 106 1.27 14.92 -4.52
N VAL A 107 1.59 16.21 -4.56
CA VAL A 107 0.66 17.28 -4.19
C VAL A 107 0.18 17.97 -5.46
N LYS A 108 -1.12 18.20 -5.54
CA LYS A 108 -1.78 18.91 -6.63
C LYS A 108 -2.65 20.02 -6.08
N ASP A 109 -2.58 21.20 -6.69
CA ASP A 109 -3.46 22.32 -6.33
C ASP A 109 -4.87 22.15 -6.89
N GLN A 110 -5.01 21.37 -7.98
CA GLN A 110 -6.29 21.19 -8.66
C GLN A 110 -6.48 19.79 -9.23
N GLY A 111 -7.74 19.41 -9.39
CA GLY A 111 -8.15 18.19 -10.07
C GLY A 111 -8.10 16.95 -9.19
N GLN A 112 -8.47 15.83 -9.78
CA GLN A 112 -8.54 14.54 -9.08
C GLN A 112 -7.14 13.95 -8.84
N PRO A 113 -6.97 13.18 -7.75
CA PRO A 113 -5.73 12.45 -7.51
C PRO A 113 -5.48 11.38 -8.60
N ILE A 114 -4.20 11.12 -8.88
CA ILE A 114 -3.78 10.24 -9.96
C ILE A 114 -3.62 8.82 -9.44
N GLN A 115 -4.33 7.86 -10.02
CA GLN A 115 -4.16 6.43 -9.73
C GLN A 115 -3.26 5.78 -10.77
N LEU A 116 -2.18 5.13 -10.35
CA LEU A 116 -1.17 4.55 -11.25
C LEU A 116 -1.30 3.03 -11.43
N VAL A 117 -2.39 2.42 -10.99
CA VAL A 117 -2.59 0.97 -11.04
C VAL A 117 -2.49 0.38 -12.45
N ASN A 118 -2.85 1.18 -13.46
CA ASN A 118 -2.78 0.76 -14.86
C ASN A 118 -1.36 0.54 -15.37
N ALA A 119 -0.33 1.00 -14.67
CA ALA A 119 1.05 0.62 -14.93
C ALA A 119 1.26 -0.91 -14.87
N PHE A 120 0.38 -1.61 -14.17
CA PHE A 120 0.44 -3.06 -13.90
C PHE A 120 -0.66 -3.85 -14.62
N GLU A 121 -1.33 -3.27 -15.63
CA GLU A 121 -2.30 -3.99 -16.47
C GLU A 121 -1.71 -5.28 -17.05
N LYS A 122 -0.45 -5.21 -17.47
CA LYS A 122 0.32 -6.40 -17.80
C LYS A 122 1.11 -6.85 -16.57
N SER A 123 0.90 -8.08 -16.15
CA SER A 123 1.65 -8.70 -15.06
C SER A 123 3.17 -8.50 -15.23
N VAL A 124 3.81 -7.92 -14.23
CA VAL A 124 5.26 -7.66 -14.24
C VAL A 124 6.02 -8.97 -14.31
N LYS A 125 7.03 -8.99 -15.17
CA LYS A 125 7.97 -10.12 -15.30
C LYS A 125 9.40 -9.57 -15.37
N PRO A 126 10.34 -10.16 -14.64
CA PRO A 126 11.75 -9.82 -14.81
C PRO A 126 12.20 -10.05 -16.26
N THR A 127 12.89 -9.10 -16.84
CA THR A 127 13.43 -9.22 -18.21
C THR A 127 14.85 -9.74 -18.23
N LYS A 128 15.55 -9.62 -17.10
CA LYS A 128 16.93 -10.11 -16.90
C LYS A 128 16.98 -11.07 -15.72
N ALA A 129 17.87 -12.03 -15.76
CA ALA A 129 18.00 -13.09 -14.74
C ALA A 129 18.21 -12.59 -13.31
N ASN A 130 18.77 -11.39 -13.13
CA ASN A 130 19.06 -10.79 -11.82
C ASN A 130 18.19 -9.56 -11.51
N GLU A 131 17.12 -9.33 -12.26
CA GLU A 131 16.25 -8.18 -12.05
C GLU A 131 15.06 -8.55 -11.13
N GLY A 132 14.96 -7.86 -10.00
CA GLY A 132 13.85 -8.07 -9.06
C GLY A 132 12.54 -7.46 -9.55
N ILE A 133 11.41 -8.11 -9.26
CA ILE A 133 10.05 -7.64 -9.60
C ILE A 133 9.80 -6.22 -9.07
N VAL A 134 10.31 -5.89 -7.88
CA VAL A 134 10.16 -4.57 -7.26
C VAL A 134 10.78 -3.48 -8.13
N ALA A 135 12.02 -3.69 -8.63
CA ALA A 135 12.72 -2.72 -9.47
C ALA A 135 11.97 -2.47 -10.79
N VAL A 136 11.50 -3.53 -11.43
CA VAL A 136 10.69 -3.42 -12.66
C VAL A 136 9.38 -2.70 -12.38
N SER A 137 8.70 -3.02 -11.28
CA SER A 137 7.45 -2.36 -10.89
C SER A 137 7.64 -0.86 -10.66
N ILE A 138 8.72 -0.46 -10.00
CA ILE A 138 9.05 0.96 -9.77
C ILE A 138 9.25 1.68 -11.11
N ASN A 139 10.01 1.10 -12.03
CA ASN A 139 10.27 1.71 -13.34
C ASN A 139 8.97 1.89 -14.14
N LEU A 140 8.15 0.84 -14.22
CA LEU A 140 6.86 0.90 -14.92
C LEU A 140 5.93 1.97 -14.31
N MET A 141 5.91 2.09 -13.00
CA MET A 141 5.10 3.11 -12.31
C MET A 141 5.60 4.53 -12.62
N LYS A 142 6.93 4.75 -12.62
CA LYS A 142 7.54 6.04 -12.98
C LYS A 142 7.24 6.42 -14.43
N GLU A 143 7.45 5.49 -15.36
CA GLU A 143 7.18 5.70 -16.79
C GLU A 143 5.70 6.03 -17.03
N HIS A 144 4.79 5.30 -16.38
CA HIS A 144 3.36 5.54 -16.50
C HIS A 144 2.94 6.90 -15.92
N HIS A 145 3.51 7.29 -14.76
CA HIS A 145 3.28 8.59 -14.16
C HIS A 145 3.68 9.73 -15.08
N GLU A 146 4.90 9.70 -15.61
CA GLU A 146 5.39 10.71 -16.54
C GLU A 146 4.58 10.75 -17.86
N ALA A 147 4.16 9.59 -18.37
CA ALA A 147 3.32 9.53 -19.55
C ALA A 147 1.95 10.18 -19.31
N LEU A 148 1.32 9.92 -18.14
CA LEU A 148 0.05 10.56 -17.78
C LEU A 148 0.21 12.07 -17.63
N LYS A 149 1.24 12.55 -16.93
CA LYS A 149 1.51 13.98 -16.76
C LYS A 149 1.62 14.67 -18.12
N LYS A 150 2.41 14.10 -19.02
CA LYS A 150 2.60 14.66 -20.36
C LYS A 150 1.32 14.64 -21.21
N THR A 151 0.60 13.51 -21.19
CA THR A 151 -0.58 13.33 -22.06
C THR A 151 -1.76 14.20 -21.62
N TRP A 152 -1.95 14.36 -20.33
CA TRP A 152 -3.09 15.07 -19.76
C TRP A 152 -2.72 16.48 -19.24
N SER A 153 -1.48 16.92 -19.47
CA SER A 153 -0.97 18.21 -18.98
C SER A 153 -1.24 18.41 -17.50
N ILE A 154 -0.86 17.37 -16.69
CA ILE A 154 -1.13 17.38 -15.26
C ILE A 154 -0.01 18.13 -14.56
N ASP A 155 -0.35 19.23 -13.92
CA ASP A 155 0.56 19.99 -13.07
C ASP A 155 0.54 19.43 -11.65
N THR A 156 1.72 19.38 -11.03
CA THR A 156 1.93 18.97 -9.66
C THR A 156 2.65 20.09 -8.89
N ALA A 157 2.14 20.42 -7.72
CA ALA A 157 2.77 21.44 -6.85
C ALA A 157 4.03 20.89 -6.19
N CYS A 158 4.01 19.59 -5.84
CA CYS A 158 5.16 18.90 -5.25
C CYS A 158 5.17 17.44 -5.67
N GLU A 159 6.36 16.92 -5.92
CA GLU A 159 6.62 15.47 -6.04
C GLU A 159 7.82 15.10 -5.19
N VAL A 160 7.63 14.18 -4.28
CA VAL A 160 8.69 13.71 -3.38
C VAL A 160 8.73 12.19 -3.35
N VAL A 161 9.95 11.64 -3.31
CA VAL A 161 10.19 10.21 -3.48
C VAL A 161 11.01 9.65 -2.31
N MET A 162 10.57 8.51 -1.76
CA MET A 162 11.41 7.65 -0.96
C MET A 162 11.89 6.47 -1.83
N PRO A 163 13.15 6.03 -1.72
CA PRO A 163 14.15 6.32 -0.66
C PRO A 163 15.03 7.55 -0.92
N ASP A 164 14.81 8.35 -1.98
CA ASP A 164 15.66 9.51 -2.28
C ASP A 164 15.66 10.52 -1.11
N LYS A 165 14.53 10.61 -0.42
CA LYS A 165 14.37 11.39 0.82
C LYS A 165 13.97 10.47 1.98
N PRO A 166 14.48 10.68 3.20
CA PRO A 166 14.00 9.98 4.37
C PRO A 166 12.59 10.41 4.76
N LEU A 167 11.85 9.56 5.49
CA LEU A 167 10.46 9.80 5.87
C LEU A 167 10.19 11.19 6.47
N ALA A 168 11.09 11.69 7.32
CA ALA A 168 10.92 13.01 7.93
C ALA A 168 10.91 14.14 6.90
N VAL A 169 11.85 14.10 5.95
CA VAL A 169 11.96 15.09 4.86
C VAL A 169 10.80 14.93 3.89
N PHE A 170 10.42 13.68 3.55
CA PHE A 170 9.26 13.38 2.74
C PHE A 170 7.98 14.02 3.29
N CYS A 171 7.72 13.85 4.59
CA CYS A 171 6.57 14.48 5.23
C CYS A 171 6.69 16.00 5.22
N GLN A 172 7.86 16.55 5.55
CA GLN A 172 8.07 18.00 5.61
C GLN A 172 7.81 18.68 4.26
N GLU A 173 8.35 18.15 3.18
CA GLU A 173 8.16 18.73 1.83
C GLU A 173 6.66 18.75 1.44
N ILE A 174 5.90 17.71 1.78
CA ILE A 174 4.44 17.68 1.55
C ILE A 174 3.72 18.72 2.42
N LEU A 175 4.13 18.87 3.69
CA LEU A 175 3.50 19.79 4.63
C LEU A 175 3.73 21.27 4.32
N GLU A 176 4.65 21.61 3.44
CA GLU A 176 4.83 22.99 2.93
C GLU A 176 3.64 23.42 2.06
N HIS A 177 2.83 22.47 1.59
CA HIS A 177 1.65 22.69 0.74
C HIS A 177 0.30 22.55 1.50
N VAL A 178 0.31 22.53 2.84
CA VAL A 178 -0.87 22.37 3.70
C VAL A 178 -1.24 23.66 4.40
#